data_b2202be52bda284d43fa988b9121380c
#
_entry.id   b2202be52bda284d43fa988b9121380c
#
_cell.length_a   1.000
_cell.length_b   1.000
_cell.length_c   1.000
_cell.angle_alpha   90.00
_cell.angle_beta   90.00
_cell.angle_gamma   90.00
#
_symmetry.space_group_name_H-M   'P 1'
#
loop_
_entity.id
_entity.type
_entity.pdbx_description
1 polymer ?
#
loop_
_entity_poly.entity_id
_entity_poly.type
_entity_poly.pdbx_seq_one_letter_code
_entity_poly.pdbx_strand_id
1 'polypeptide(L)'
;MIKQVILCVDDENIVLNSLKAELKEAFGKDYLIEIAEGGNDALELIEELLEVGYEIPLIISDYVMPDMKGDELLKRVHQLSPKTLKIMLTGQA
;
A
#
# COMPACT_ATOMS: atom_id res chain seq x y z
N MET A 1 -21.06 -2.38 1.55
CA MET A 1 -19.84 -2.31 2.38
C MET A 1 -18.58 -2.41 1.51
N ILE A 2 -17.65 -1.49 1.69
CA ILE A 2 -16.42 -1.48 0.92
C ILE A 2 -15.47 -2.53 1.50
N LYS A 3 -15.04 -3.48 0.67
CA LYS A 3 -14.10 -4.53 1.07
C LYS A 3 -12.83 -4.54 0.23
N GLN A 4 -12.59 -3.48 -0.51
CA GLN A 4 -11.41 -3.34 -1.36
C GLN A 4 -10.56 -2.18 -0.85
N VAL A 5 -9.27 -2.39 -0.75
CA VAL A 5 -8.32 -1.45 -0.16
C VAL A 5 -7.23 -1.11 -1.15
N ILE A 6 -6.96 0.18 -1.30
CA ILE A 6 -5.75 0.67 -1.96
C ILE A 6 -4.77 1.01 -0.84
N LEU A 7 -3.60 0.42 -0.86
CA LEU A 7 -2.58 0.60 0.17
C LEU A 7 -1.43 1.44 -0.36
N CYS A 8 -1.05 2.47 0.40
CA CYS A 8 0.09 3.32 0.10
C CYS A 8 1.15 3.15 1.16
N VAL A 9 2.41 2.98 0.74
CA VAL A 9 3.54 2.74 1.64
C VAL A 9 4.66 3.73 1.34
N ASP A 10 5.05 4.48 2.36
CA ASP A 10 6.15 5.46 2.27
C ASP A 10 6.60 5.77 3.69
N ASP A 11 7.86 6.07 3.88
CA ASP A 11 8.36 6.43 5.21
C ASP A 11 8.16 7.92 5.54
N GLU A 12 7.70 8.71 4.59
CA GLU A 12 7.44 10.13 4.80
C GLU A 12 5.94 10.39 4.99
N ASN A 13 5.56 10.81 6.18
CA ASN A 13 4.17 11.07 6.53
C ASN A 13 3.51 12.13 5.65
N ILE A 14 4.27 13.15 5.26
CA ILE A 14 3.73 14.21 4.40
C ILE A 14 3.29 13.63 3.06
N VAL A 15 4.13 12.77 2.47
CA VAL A 15 3.83 12.12 1.21
C VAL A 15 2.62 11.21 1.36
N LEU A 16 2.58 10.39 2.41
CA LEU A 16 1.47 9.48 2.66
C LEU A 16 0.14 10.21 2.82
N ASN A 17 0.14 11.29 3.61
CA ASN A 17 -1.09 12.04 3.84
C ASN A 17 -1.59 12.71 2.57
N SER A 18 -0.69 13.21 1.74
CA SER A 18 -1.05 13.79 0.44
C SER A 18 -1.64 12.75 -0.49
N LEU A 19 -0.99 11.59 -0.60
CA LEU A 19 -1.49 10.50 -1.43
C LEU A 19 -2.84 10.01 -0.95
N LYS A 20 -2.99 9.84 0.35
CA LYS A 20 -4.26 9.40 0.93
C LYS A 20 -5.39 10.35 0.59
N ALA A 21 -5.14 11.65 0.75
CA ALA A 21 -6.17 12.66 0.46
C ALA A 21 -6.56 12.64 -1.02
N GLU A 22 -5.59 12.59 -1.91
CA GLU A 22 -5.86 12.57 -3.35
C GLU A 22 -6.59 11.31 -3.79
N LEU A 23 -6.15 10.15 -3.31
CA LEU A 23 -6.78 8.88 -3.65
C LEU A 23 -8.18 8.77 -3.06
N LYS A 24 -8.36 9.27 -1.85
CA LYS A 24 -9.67 9.27 -1.20
C LYS A 24 -10.67 10.13 -1.97
N GLU A 25 -10.23 11.27 -2.46
CA GLU A 25 -11.07 12.13 -3.28
C GLU A 25 -11.45 11.45 -4.59
N ALA A 26 -10.50 10.78 -5.22
CA ALA A 26 -10.73 10.14 -6.52
C ALA A 26 -11.47 8.82 -6.42
N PHE A 27 -11.18 8.01 -5.40
CA PHE A 27 -11.64 6.62 -5.32
C PHE A 27 -12.32 6.23 -4.02
N GLY A 28 -12.50 7.16 -3.10
CA GLY A 28 -13.00 6.85 -1.75
C GLY A 28 -14.42 6.31 -1.69
N LYS A 29 -15.18 6.40 -2.77
CA LYS A 29 -16.52 5.82 -2.81
C LYS A 29 -16.47 4.30 -2.98
N ASP A 30 -15.47 3.81 -3.70
CA ASP A 30 -15.39 2.40 -4.07
C ASP A 30 -14.28 1.65 -3.34
N TYR A 31 -13.31 2.37 -2.77
CA TYR A 31 -12.14 1.78 -2.13
C TYR A 31 -11.85 2.46 -0.81
N LEU A 32 -11.40 1.67 0.17
CA LEU A 32 -10.77 2.22 1.36
C LEU A 32 -9.32 2.54 1.02
N ILE A 33 -8.83 3.66 1.52
CA ILE A 33 -7.44 4.06 1.31
C ILE A 33 -6.72 3.89 2.64
N GLU A 34 -5.75 3.00 2.68
CA GLU A 34 -4.94 2.74 3.87
C GLU A 34 -3.49 3.11 3.61
N ILE A 35 -2.78 3.45 4.67
CA ILE A 35 -1.38 3.86 4.59
C ILE A 35 -0.55 3.06 5.58
N ALA A 36 0.72 2.85 5.23
CA ALA A 36 1.70 2.24 6.12
C ALA A 36 3.02 3.00 5.98
N GLU A 37 3.74 3.16 7.08
CA GLU A 37 4.95 3.99 7.13
C GLU A 37 6.23 3.23 6.77
N GLY A 38 6.13 1.95 6.48
CA GLY A 38 7.29 1.14 6.10
C GLY A 38 6.85 -0.22 5.64
N GLY A 39 7.82 -1.02 5.18
CA GLY A 39 7.54 -2.33 4.63
C GLY A 39 6.98 -3.32 5.65
N ASN A 40 7.54 -3.33 6.86
CA ASN A 40 7.04 -4.24 7.89
C ASN A 40 5.62 -3.91 8.31
N ASP A 41 5.31 -2.63 8.49
CA ASP A 41 3.95 -2.20 8.83
C ASP A 41 2.98 -2.55 7.70
N ALA A 42 3.42 -2.39 6.46
CA ALA A 42 2.61 -2.75 5.29
C ALA A 42 2.27 -4.23 5.28
N LEU A 43 3.27 -5.09 5.52
CA LEU A 43 3.05 -6.54 5.54
C LEU A 43 2.10 -6.97 6.64
N GLU A 44 2.24 -6.40 7.84
CA GLU A 44 1.31 -6.68 8.93
C GLU A 44 -0.11 -6.27 8.58
N LEU A 45 -0.26 -5.09 8.01
CA LEU A 45 -1.57 -4.57 7.63
C LEU A 45 -2.20 -5.44 6.55
N ILE A 46 -1.42 -5.86 5.55
CA ILE A 46 -1.90 -6.75 4.50
C ILE A 46 -2.41 -8.06 5.07
N GLU A 47 -1.64 -8.67 5.97
CA GLU A 47 -2.05 -9.93 6.59
C GLU A 47 -3.37 -9.77 7.36
N GLU A 48 -3.50 -8.69 8.13
CA GLU A 48 -4.72 -8.40 8.86
C GLU A 48 -5.92 -8.20 7.94
N LEU A 49 -5.74 -7.42 6.88
CA LEU A 49 -6.82 -7.14 5.93
C LEU A 49 -7.28 -8.41 5.22
N LEU A 50 -6.34 -9.22 4.75
CA LEU A 50 -6.67 -10.47 4.07
C LEU A 50 -7.38 -11.44 5.01
N GLU A 51 -6.95 -11.49 6.26
CA GLU A 51 -7.55 -12.38 7.27
C GLU A 51 -9.02 -12.06 7.51
N VAL A 52 -9.39 -10.80 7.53
CA VAL A 52 -10.79 -10.40 7.74
C VAL A 52 -11.60 -10.30 6.44
N GLY A 53 -11.03 -10.71 5.33
CA GLY A 53 -11.76 -10.83 4.07
C GLY A 53 -11.72 -9.63 3.14
N TYR A 54 -10.82 -8.67 3.39
CA TYR A 54 -10.64 -7.56 2.46
C TYR A 54 -9.79 -8.01 1.28
N GLU A 55 -10.00 -7.37 0.14
CA GLU A 55 -9.16 -7.52 -1.03
C GLU A 55 -8.29 -6.29 -1.18
N ILE A 56 -7.10 -6.48 -1.74
CA ILE A 56 -6.15 -5.38 -1.97
C ILE A 56 -5.85 -5.35 -3.47
N PRO A 57 -6.66 -4.61 -4.25
CA PRO A 57 -6.42 -4.54 -5.69
C PRO A 57 -5.15 -3.83 -6.08
N LEU A 58 -4.67 -2.88 -5.25
CA LEU A 58 -3.53 -2.07 -5.62
C LEU A 58 -2.69 -1.71 -4.39
N ILE A 59 -1.37 -1.81 -4.53
CA ILE A 59 -0.41 -1.25 -3.59
C ILE A 59 0.52 -0.29 -4.33
N ILE A 60 0.75 0.87 -3.73
CA ILE A 60 1.69 1.88 -4.23
C ILE A 60 2.77 2.01 -3.16
N SER A 61 4.01 1.73 -3.51
CA SER A 61 5.12 1.76 -2.55
C SER A 61 6.27 2.63 -3.03
N ASP A 62 6.84 3.38 -2.11
CA ASP A 62 8.12 4.04 -2.36
C ASP A 62 9.23 2.98 -2.44
N TYR A 63 10.29 3.26 -3.17
CA TYR A 63 11.42 2.35 -3.29
C TYR A 63 12.35 2.42 -2.09
N VAL A 64 12.64 3.63 -1.62
CA VAL A 64 13.63 3.83 -0.56
C VAL A 64 12.94 3.99 0.80
N MET A 65 13.05 2.95 1.62
CA MET A 65 12.48 2.95 2.97
C MET A 65 13.52 2.37 3.93
N PRO A 66 13.56 2.84 5.20
CA PRO A 66 14.59 2.40 6.14
C PRO A 66 14.59 0.91 6.46
N ASP A 67 13.41 0.30 6.56
CA ASP A 67 13.30 -1.09 7.01
C ASP A 67 13.39 -2.11 5.88
N MET A 68 12.96 -1.76 4.67
CA MET A 68 13.16 -2.61 3.51
C MET A 68 12.93 -1.81 2.24
N LYS A 69 13.57 -2.21 1.15
CA LYS A 69 13.37 -1.55 -0.12
C LYS A 69 12.03 -1.94 -0.74
N GLY A 70 11.49 -1.05 -1.56
CA GLY A 70 10.19 -1.27 -2.18
C GLY A 70 10.10 -2.54 -3.02
N ASP A 71 11.18 -2.90 -3.72
CA ASP A 71 11.19 -4.13 -4.52
C ASP A 71 11.10 -5.38 -3.64
N GLU A 72 11.73 -5.38 -2.48
CA GLU A 72 11.61 -6.47 -1.52
C GLU A 72 10.18 -6.55 -1.00
N LEU A 73 9.59 -5.40 -0.66
CA LEU A 73 8.20 -5.36 -0.18
C LEU A 73 7.25 -5.92 -1.23
N LEU A 74 7.36 -5.46 -2.46
CA LEU A 74 6.45 -5.90 -3.52
C LEU A 74 6.59 -7.38 -3.82
N LYS A 75 7.80 -7.92 -3.70
CA LYS A 75 8.04 -9.34 -3.84
C LYS A 75 7.28 -10.13 -2.76
N ARG A 76 7.34 -9.67 -1.51
CA ARG A 76 6.62 -10.31 -0.40
C ARG A 76 5.11 -10.18 -0.54
N VAL A 77 4.65 -9.03 -0.99
CA VAL A 77 3.24 -8.82 -1.26
C VAL A 77 2.74 -9.79 -2.32
N HIS A 78 3.55 -10.03 -3.34
CA HIS A 78 3.19 -10.98 -4.39
C HIS A 78 2.99 -12.40 -3.83
N GLN A 79 3.77 -12.78 -2.83
CA GLN A 79 3.61 -14.07 -2.17
C GLN A 79 2.32 -14.16 -1.37
N LEU A 80 1.91 -13.06 -0.73
CA LEU A 80 0.71 -13.00 0.09
C LEU A 80 -0.56 -12.78 -0.72
N SER A 81 -0.47 -11.97 -1.76
CA SER A 81 -1.60 -11.54 -2.56
C SER A 81 -1.18 -11.36 -4.01
N PRO A 82 -1.07 -12.47 -4.76
CA PRO A 82 -0.53 -12.41 -6.12
C PRO A 82 -1.35 -11.58 -7.10
N LYS A 83 -2.63 -11.40 -6.85
CA LYS A 83 -3.50 -10.62 -7.74
C LYS A 83 -3.42 -9.12 -7.51
N THR A 84 -2.77 -8.67 -6.44
CA THR A 84 -2.61 -7.24 -6.16
C THR A 84 -1.71 -6.61 -7.22
N LEU A 85 -2.18 -5.53 -7.84
CA LEU A 85 -1.34 -4.72 -8.72
C LEU A 85 -0.33 -3.95 -7.86
N LYS A 86 0.90 -3.88 -8.34
CA LYS A 86 2.01 -3.30 -7.59
C LYS A 86 2.62 -2.17 -8.39
N ILE A 87 2.61 -0.97 -7.79
CA ILE A 87 3.22 0.21 -8.39
C ILE A 87 4.32 0.68 -7.46
N MET A 88 5.51 0.89 -8.01
CA MET A 88 6.62 1.41 -7.25
C MET A 88 6.96 2.82 -7.71
N LEU A 89 7.00 3.74 -6.76
CA LEU A 89 7.41 5.11 -7.00
C LEU A 89 8.90 5.19 -6.70
N THR A 90 9.70 5.39 -7.71
CA THR A 90 11.15 5.42 -7.51
C THR A 90 11.63 6.72 -6.87
N GLY A 91 10.91 7.80 -7.07
CA GLY A 91 11.25 9.08 -6.50
C GLY A 91 12.59 9.61 -6.98
N GLN A 92 13.24 8.92 -7.86
CA GLN A 92 14.59 9.22 -8.27
C GLN A 92 14.64 9.36 -9.78
N ALA A 93 15.01 10.50 -10.20
CA ALA A 93 15.18 10.75 -11.63
C ALA A 93 16.51 10.18 -12.10
#